data_d02bdb68e3a4d548775da7f822328160
#
_entry.id   d02bdb68e3a4d548775da7f822328160
#
_cell.length_a   1.000
_cell.length_b   1.000
_cell.length_c   1.000
_cell.angle_alpha   90.00
_cell.angle_beta   90.00
_cell.angle_gamma   90.00
#
_symmetry.space_group_name_H-M   'P 1'
#
loop_
_entity.id
_entity.type
_entity.pdbx_description
1 polymer ?
#
loop_
_entity_poly.entity_id
_entity_poly.type
_entity_poly.pdbx_seq_one_letter_code
_entity_poly.pdbx_strand_id
1 'polypeptide(L)'
;MSAKKAFKAFSKFSKQEKIELLENIINVYKKRMPELASAITTEMGAPITLSTKAQVPSGLGHFIQAKKTLENYNFEKEINSSLVIKEPVGVCGLITPWNWPLNQISCKVAPALAAGCTMVLKPSEIAPLSAIVFSDILKL
;
A
#
# COMPACT_ATOMS: atom_id res chain seq x y z
N MET A 1 -19.50 6.51 4.94
CA MET A 1 -18.45 5.46 5.03
C MET A 1 -17.95 5.11 3.62
N SER A 2 -16.97 5.87 3.11
CA SER A 2 -16.47 5.79 1.72
C SER A 2 -15.82 4.43 1.40
N ALA A 3 -14.98 3.88 2.27
CA ALA A 3 -14.30 2.61 2.04
C ALA A 3 -15.26 1.42 1.81
N LYS A 4 -16.37 1.34 2.56
CA LYS A 4 -17.39 0.29 2.36
C LYS A 4 -18.14 0.47 1.03
N LYS A 5 -18.33 1.72 0.61
CA LYS A 5 -18.95 2.05 -0.69
C LYS A 5 -18.02 1.65 -1.85
N ALA A 6 -16.74 2.02 -1.71
CA ALA A 6 -15.72 1.70 -2.71
C ALA A 6 -15.46 0.19 -2.84
N PHE A 7 -15.58 -0.59 -1.76
CA PHE A 7 -15.38 -2.03 -1.78
C PHE A 7 -16.27 -2.74 -2.81
N LYS A 8 -17.51 -2.29 -2.98
CA LYS A 8 -18.47 -2.92 -3.93
C LYS A 8 -17.97 -2.90 -5.38
N ALA A 9 -17.23 -1.86 -5.76
CA ALA A 9 -16.62 -1.75 -7.08
C ALA A 9 -15.22 -2.38 -7.10
N PHE A 10 -14.37 -2.01 -6.13
CA PHE A 10 -12.97 -2.43 -6.12
C PHE A 10 -12.79 -3.94 -5.95
N SER A 11 -13.64 -4.63 -5.19
CA SER A 11 -13.59 -6.10 -5.04
C SER A 11 -13.79 -6.86 -6.35
N LYS A 12 -14.36 -6.21 -7.37
CA LYS A 12 -14.59 -6.78 -8.70
C LYS A 12 -13.46 -6.52 -9.69
N PHE A 13 -12.44 -5.74 -9.29
CA PHE A 13 -11.30 -5.49 -10.17
C PHE A 13 -10.63 -6.82 -10.52
N SER A 14 -10.37 -6.99 -11.80
CA SER A 14 -9.57 -8.09 -12.31
C SER A 14 -8.15 -8.05 -11.74
N LYS A 15 -7.44 -9.14 -11.87
CA LYS A 15 -6.01 -9.22 -11.51
C LYS A 15 -5.21 -8.17 -12.27
N GLN A 16 -5.50 -7.96 -13.55
CA GLN A 16 -4.80 -7.00 -14.40
C GLN A 16 -5.04 -5.56 -13.96
N GLU A 17 -6.27 -5.17 -13.66
CA GLU A 17 -6.59 -3.82 -13.16
C GLU A 17 -5.89 -3.52 -11.83
N LYS A 18 -5.76 -4.52 -10.94
CA LYS A 18 -5.00 -4.37 -9.69
C LYS A 18 -3.50 -4.22 -9.92
N ILE A 19 -2.92 -4.93 -10.89
CA ILE A 19 -1.52 -4.80 -11.30
C ILE A 19 -1.25 -3.39 -11.84
N GLU A 20 -2.12 -2.88 -12.71
CA GLU A 20 -2.02 -1.53 -13.27
C GLU A 20 -2.14 -0.45 -12.20
N LEU A 21 -3.05 -0.62 -11.24
CA LEU A 21 -3.16 0.27 -10.09
C LEU A 21 -1.86 0.31 -9.28
N LEU A 22 -1.28 -0.86 -8.96
CA LEU A 22 -0.01 -0.93 -8.23
C LEU A 22 1.15 -0.30 -9.01
N GLU A 23 1.20 -0.49 -10.34
CA GLU A 23 2.20 0.15 -11.20
C GLU A 23 2.06 1.67 -11.20
N ASN A 24 0.85 2.19 -11.29
CA ASN A 24 0.58 3.63 -11.22
C ASN A 24 1.03 4.21 -9.88
N ILE A 25 0.72 3.55 -8.77
CA ILE A 25 1.19 3.94 -7.43
C ILE A 25 2.72 3.95 -7.38
N ILE A 26 3.39 2.91 -7.86
CA ILE A 26 4.85 2.81 -7.92
C ILE A 26 5.45 4.00 -8.68
N ASN A 27 4.87 4.35 -9.83
CA ASN A 27 5.36 5.42 -10.68
C ASN A 27 5.19 6.81 -10.03
N VAL A 28 4.05 7.08 -9.39
CA VAL A 28 3.82 8.33 -8.65
C VAL A 28 4.68 8.38 -7.40
N TYR A 29 4.81 7.27 -6.66
CA TYR A 29 5.67 7.17 -5.47
C TYR A 29 7.13 7.53 -5.81
N LYS A 30 7.69 6.95 -6.90
CA LYS A 30 9.05 7.24 -7.36
C LYS A 30 9.28 8.75 -7.62
N LYS A 31 8.32 9.42 -8.23
CA LYS A 31 8.40 10.87 -8.51
C LYS A 31 8.39 11.72 -7.24
N ARG A 32 7.73 11.25 -6.19
CA ARG A 32 7.56 11.98 -4.93
C ARG A 32 8.49 11.51 -3.81
N MET A 33 9.46 10.63 -4.07
CA MET A 33 10.43 10.15 -3.08
C MET A 33 11.18 11.27 -2.34
N PRO A 34 11.64 12.36 -2.99
CA PRO A 34 12.31 13.45 -2.28
C PRO A 34 11.40 14.15 -1.26
N GLU A 35 10.13 14.36 -1.60
CA GLU A 35 9.14 14.97 -0.73
C GLU A 35 8.83 14.07 0.48
N LEU A 36 8.67 12.77 0.25
CA LEU A 36 8.48 11.78 1.30
C LEU A 36 9.68 11.74 2.27
N ALA A 37 10.92 11.83 1.76
CA ALA A 37 12.13 11.86 2.58
C ALA A 37 12.20 13.13 3.45
N SER A 38 11.85 14.28 2.88
CA SER A 38 11.75 15.54 3.61
C SER A 38 10.69 15.46 4.73
N ALA A 39 9.51 14.92 4.43
CA ALA A 39 8.44 14.75 5.42
C ALA A 39 8.91 13.87 6.60
N ILE A 40 9.50 12.72 6.34
CA ILE A 40 10.03 11.83 7.38
C ILE A 40 11.10 12.53 8.24
N THR A 41 12.04 13.24 7.61
CA THR A 41 13.06 13.97 8.34
C THR A 41 12.45 15.04 9.24
N THR A 42 11.45 15.76 8.74
CA THR A 42 10.77 16.82 9.50
C THR A 42 9.96 16.28 10.68
N GLU A 43 9.21 15.20 10.48
CA GLU A 43 8.28 14.71 11.51
C GLU A 43 8.92 13.86 12.59
N MET A 44 9.96 13.08 12.26
CA MET A 44 10.56 12.16 13.21
C MET A 44 12.06 12.41 13.49
N GLY A 45 12.66 13.42 12.88
CA GLY A 45 14.05 13.77 13.10
C GLY A 45 15.07 12.77 12.49
N ALA A 46 14.64 11.90 11.59
CA ALA A 46 15.55 10.97 10.93
C ALA A 46 16.56 11.73 10.05
N PRO A 47 17.86 11.38 10.05
CA PRO A 47 18.81 11.98 9.11
C PRO A 47 18.31 11.86 7.67
N ILE A 48 18.41 12.94 6.89
CA ILE A 48 17.94 12.96 5.50
C ILE A 48 18.53 11.84 4.64
N THR A 49 19.77 11.46 4.90
CA THR A 49 20.43 10.33 4.22
C THR A 49 19.74 8.99 4.53
N LEU A 50 19.31 8.78 5.78
CA LEU A 50 18.55 7.59 6.17
C LEU A 50 17.16 7.60 5.55
N SER A 51 16.47 8.74 5.59
CA SER A 51 15.14 8.90 4.97
C SER A 51 15.20 8.60 3.48
N THR A 52 16.18 9.17 2.76
CA THR A 52 16.32 9.02 1.31
C THR A 52 16.79 7.63 0.88
N LYS A 53 17.78 7.04 1.58
CA LYS A 53 18.44 5.81 1.14
C LYS A 53 17.81 4.53 1.70
N ALA A 54 17.04 4.63 2.78
CA ALA A 54 16.47 3.46 3.44
C ALA A 54 14.96 3.56 3.66
N GLN A 55 14.48 4.57 4.40
CA GLN A 55 13.07 4.58 4.82
C GLN A 55 12.09 4.72 3.66
N VAL A 56 12.32 5.66 2.74
CA VAL A 56 11.45 5.84 1.57
C VAL A 56 11.56 4.67 0.60
N PRO A 57 12.76 4.17 0.23
CA PRO A 57 12.87 2.99 -0.62
C PRO A 57 12.23 1.73 -0.02
N SER A 58 12.23 1.54 1.28
CA SER A 58 11.57 0.39 1.92
C SER A 58 10.06 0.38 1.68
N GLY A 59 9.42 1.55 1.76
CA GLY A 59 8.00 1.69 1.42
C GLY A 59 7.70 1.34 -0.03
N LEU A 60 8.51 1.82 -0.97
CA LEU A 60 8.39 1.48 -2.39
C LEU A 60 8.55 -0.03 -2.64
N GLY A 61 9.49 -0.65 -1.94
CA GLY A 61 9.78 -2.09 -2.05
C GLY A 61 8.56 -2.96 -1.81
N HIS A 62 7.69 -2.59 -0.86
CA HIS A 62 6.44 -3.33 -0.59
C HIS A 62 5.46 -3.30 -1.77
N PHE A 63 5.33 -2.17 -2.46
CA PHE A 63 4.47 -2.08 -3.65
C PHE A 63 5.03 -2.90 -4.81
N ILE A 64 6.35 -2.82 -5.05
CA ILE A 64 7.02 -3.62 -6.08
C ILE A 64 6.85 -5.11 -5.80
N GLN A 65 7.05 -5.53 -4.54
CA GLN A 65 6.90 -6.93 -4.15
C GLN A 65 5.45 -7.40 -4.25
N ALA A 66 4.48 -6.58 -3.81
CA ALA A 66 3.06 -6.92 -3.91
C ALA A 66 2.62 -7.09 -5.37
N LYS A 67 3.06 -6.19 -6.28
CA LYS A 67 2.82 -6.32 -7.72
C LYS A 67 3.40 -7.62 -8.27
N LYS A 68 4.68 -7.88 -8.03
CA LYS A 68 5.38 -9.10 -8.48
C LYS A 68 4.71 -10.39 -7.97
N THR A 69 4.27 -10.37 -6.71
CA THR A 69 3.54 -11.49 -6.12
C THR A 69 2.20 -11.68 -6.82
N LEU A 70 1.45 -10.59 -7.04
CA LEU A 70 0.13 -10.63 -7.68
C LEU A 70 0.20 -11.18 -9.12
N GLU A 71 1.23 -10.82 -9.89
CA GLU A 71 1.44 -11.31 -11.26
C GLU A 71 1.41 -12.85 -11.34
N ASN A 72 1.94 -13.51 -10.31
CA ASN A 72 2.07 -14.97 -10.25
C ASN A 72 1.05 -15.62 -9.30
N TYR A 73 0.19 -14.83 -8.63
CA TYR A 73 -0.73 -15.35 -7.64
C TYR A 73 -1.98 -15.92 -8.28
N ASN A 74 -2.39 -17.12 -7.80
CA ASN A 74 -3.62 -17.76 -8.24
C ASN A 74 -4.65 -17.69 -7.10
N PHE A 75 -5.77 -17.00 -7.37
CA PHE A 75 -6.87 -16.87 -6.41
C PHE A 75 -7.75 -18.11 -6.37
N GLU A 76 -7.66 -18.97 -7.39
CA GLU A 76 -8.39 -20.22 -7.48
C GLU A 76 -7.43 -21.39 -7.48
N LYS A 77 -7.75 -22.45 -6.74
CA LYS A 77 -6.95 -23.66 -6.66
C LYS A 77 -7.85 -24.88 -6.55
N GLU A 78 -7.68 -25.82 -7.46
CA GLU A 78 -8.29 -27.14 -7.33
C GLU A 78 -7.53 -27.98 -6.28
N ILE A 79 -8.25 -28.59 -5.38
CA ILE A 79 -7.75 -29.53 -4.38
C ILE A 79 -8.68 -30.74 -4.39
N ASN A 80 -8.22 -31.84 -4.95
CA ASN A 80 -9.03 -33.04 -5.20
C ASN A 80 -10.27 -32.70 -6.04
N SER A 81 -11.48 -32.94 -5.51
CA SER A 81 -12.76 -32.64 -6.16
C SER A 81 -13.33 -31.26 -5.79
N SER A 82 -12.57 -30.41 -5.11
CA SER A 82 -13.02 -29.12 -4.59
C SER A 82 -12.25 -27.96 -5.24
N LEU A 83 -12.96 -26.87 -5.55
CA LEU A 83 -12.38 -25.62 -5.96
C LEU A 83 -12.30 -24.66 -4.76
N VAL A 84 -11.08 -24.26 -4.39
CA VAL A 84 -10.84 -23.26 -3.34
C VAL A 84 -10.68 -21.90 -4.00
N ILE A 85 -11.59 -20.97 -3.68
CA ILE A 85 -11.58 -19.59 -4.19
C ILE A 85 -11.19 -18.67 -3.02
N LYS A 86 -10.20 -17.77 -3.26
CA LYS A 86 -9.77 -16.75 -2.31
C LYS A 86 -10.36 -15.41 -2.71
N GLU A 87 -11.13 -14.81 -1.81
CA GLU A 87 -11.81 -13.55 -2.02
C GLU A 87 -11.30 -12.45 -1.09
N PRO A 88 -11.46 -11.15 -1.47
CA PRO A 88 -11.13 -10.04 -0.58
C PRO A 88 -11.94 -10.11 0.71
N VAL A 89 -11.27 -9.95 1.86
CA VAL A 89 -11.94 -10.01 3.18
C VAL A 89 -12.88 -8.83 3.44
N GLY A 90 -12.77 -7.74 2.68
CA GLY A 90 -13.62 -6.56 2.82
C GLY A 90 -12.85 -5.27 3.05
N VAL A 91 -13.28 -4.49 4.04
CA VAL A 91 -12.65 -3.24 4.45
C VAL A 91 -11.66 -3.50 5.57
N CYS A 92 -10.39 -3.20 5.35
CA CYS A 92 -9.33 -3.38 6.33
C CYS A 92 -9.14 -2.12 7.19
N GLY A 93 -9.08 -2.27 8.51
CA GLY A 93 -8.60 -1.23 9.43
C GLY A 93 -7.10 -1.36 9.61
N LEU A 94 -6.32 -0.35 9.21
CA LEU A 94 -4.86 -0.38 9.29
C LEU A 94 -4.37 0.66 10.30
N ILE A 95 -3.62 0.23 11.31
CA ILE A 95 -3.00 1.09 12.32
C ILE A 95 -1.50 0.93 12.20
N THR A 96 -0.76 2.05 12.12
CA THR A 96 0.70 2.01 11.90
C THR A 96 1.46 2.85 12.93
N PRO A 97 2.63 2.37 13.41
CA PRO A 97 3.52 3.13 14.28
C PRO A 97 4.33 4.17 13.51
N TRP A 98 5.11 4.97 14.25
CA TRP A 98 5.86 6.12 13.74
C TRP A 98 7.30 5.81 13.31
N ASN A 99 7.89 4.73 13.81
CA ASN A 99 9.35 4.50 13.77
C ASN A 99 9.94 4.23 12.36
N TRP A 100 9.13 3.76 11.42
CA TRP A 100 9.43 3.61 9.99
C TRP A 100 8.13 3.85 9.21
N PRO A 101 7.62 5.10 9.18
CA PRO A 101 6.22 5.37 8.83
C PRO A 101 5.81 4.83 7.46
N LEU A 102 6.58 5.10 6.42
CA LEU A 102 6.25 4.62 5.07
C LEU A 102 6.39 3.10 4.92
N ASN A 103 7.37 2.48 5.58
CA ASN A 103 7.49 1.03 5.60
C ASN A 103 6.25 0.39 6.23
N GLN A 104 5.84 0.91 7.40
CA GLN A 104 4.70 0.39 8.14
C GLN A 104 3.35 0.61 7.43
N ILE A 105 3.21 1.70 6.70
CA ILE A 105 2.04 1.97 5.87
C ILE A 105 2.04 1.02 4.66
N SER A 106 3.12 1.00 3.91
CA SER A 106 3.20 0.29 2.62
C SER A 106 3.10 -1.22 2.77
N CYS A 107 3.69 -1.82 3.83
CA CYS A 107 3.61 -3.25 4.08
C CYS A 107 2.18 -3.76 4.37
N LYS A 108 1.25 -2.85 4.67
CA LYS A 108 -0.17 -3.15 4.89
C LYS A 108 -1.02 -2.74 3.70
N VAL A 109 -0.79 -1.54 3.15
CA VAL A 109 -1.58 -0.99 2.03
C VAL A 109 -1.36 -1.79 0.75
N ALA A 110 -0.11 -2.10 0.40
CA ALA A 110 0.19 -2.77 -0.86
C ALA A 110 -0.44 -4.17 -0.97
N PRO A 111 -0.31 -5.08 0.01
CA PRO A 111 -0.97 -6.38 -0.05
C PRO A 111 -2.50 -6.28 0.06
N ALA A 112 -3.05 -5.31 0.78
CA ALA A 112 -4.50 -5.10 0.86
C ALA A 112 -5.08 -4.71 -0.51
N LEU A 113 -4.42 -3.81 -1.25
CA LEU A 113 -4.79 -3.45 -2.62
C LEU A 113 -4.65 -4.65 -3.57
N ALA A 114 -3.54 -5.39 -3.50
CA ALA A 114 -3.33 -6.58 -4.31
C ALA A 114 -4.42 -7.64 -4.09
N ALA A 115 -4.89 -7.81 -2.86
CA ALA A 115 -5.97 -8.72 -2.51
C ALA A 115 -7.37 -8.21 -2.91
N GLY A 116 -7.51 -6.93 -3.33
CA GLY A 116 -8.81 -6.33 -3.67
C GLY A 116 -9.59 -5.79 -2.48
N CYS A 117 -8.92 -5.53 -1.35
CA CYS A 117 -9.51 -4.93 -0.16
C CYS A 117 -9.47 -3.41 -0.24
N THR A 118 -10.52 -2.75 0.22
CA THR A 118 -10.47 -1.32 0.58
C THR A 118 -10.03 -1.15 2.03
N MET A 119 -9.70 0.08 2.43
CA MET A 119 -9.11 0.26 3.76
C MET A 119 -9.42 1.61 4.38
N VAL A 120 -9.23 1.67 5.70
CA VAL A 120 -9.12 2.90 6.48
C VAL A 120 -7.78 2.85 7.19
N LEU A 121 -6.89 3.78 6.88
CA LEU A 121 -5.57 3.89 7.49
C LEU A 121 -5.59 4.94 8.60
N LYS A 122 -5.17 4.56 9.81
CA LYS A 122 -4.87 5.47 10.92
C LYS A 122 -3.35 5.44 11.15
N PRO A 123 -2.60 6.41 10.62
CA PRO A 123 -1.17 6.54 10.93
C PRO A 123 -0.97 7.02 12.36
N SER A 124 0.26 6.91 12.87
CA SER A 124 0.63 7.51 14.15
C SER A 124 0.53 9.04 14.07
N GLU A 125 0.02 9.65 15.13
CA GLU A 125 0.01 11.09 15.31
C GLU A 125 1.40 11.71 15.44
N ILE A 126 2.40 10.91 15.72
CA ILE A 126 3.82 11.34 15.82
C ILE A 126 4.43 11.52 14.42
N ALA A 127 3.95 10.78 13.41
CA ALA A 127 4.47 10.83 12.05
C ALA A 127 3.31 10.98 11.03
N PRO A 128 2.62 12.14 11.00
CA PRO A 128 1.46 12.33 10.12
C PRO A 128 1.84 12.83 8.73
N LEU A 129 2.96 13.56 8.57
CA LEU A 129 3.27 14.28 7.32
C LEU A 129 3.55 13.32 6.17
N SER A 130 4.36 12.30 6.38
CA SER A 130 4.62 11.28 5.36
C SER A 130 3.36 10.52 4.95
N ALA A 131 2.44 10.29 5.89
CA ALA A 131 1.15 9.67 5.60
C ALA A 131 0.23 10.58 4.77
N ILE A 132 0.26 11.91 4.99
CA ILE A 132 -0.47 12.89 4.18
C ILE A 132 0.07 12.89 2.76
N VAL A 133 1.38 13.02 2.58
CA VAL A 133 2.02 12.96 1.25
C VAL A 133 1.72 11.63 0.56
N PHE A 134 1.75 10.52 1.32
CA PHE A 134 1.40 9.21 0.79
C PHE A 134 -0.07 9.13 0.37
N SER A 135 -0.98 9.74 1.10
CA SER A 135 -2.41 9.78 0.72
C SER A 135 -2.64 10.50 -0.61
N ASP A 136 -1.84 11.55 -0.88
CA ASP A 136 -1.90 12.29 -2.15
C ASP A 136 -1.35 11.45 -3.33
N ILE A 137 -0.40 10.54 -3.08
CA ILE A 137 0.07 9.58 -4.08
C ILE A 137 -1.05 8.63 -4.51
N LEU A 138 -1.99 8.33 -3.62
CA LEU A 138 -3.11 7.43 -3.90
C LEU A 138 -4.31 8.11 -4.57
N LYS A 139 -4.29 9.43 -4.78
CA LYS A 139 -5.29 10.19 -5.55
C LYS A 139 -4.96 10.12 -7.05
N LEU A 140 -5.04 8.91 -7.62
CA LEU A 140 -4.73 8.61 -9.02
C LEU A 140 -5.93 8.87 -9.92
#